data_a8dfa57ba95848d28d9c492c6a848fb8
#
_entry.id   a8dfa57ba95848d28d9c492c6a848fb8
#
_cell.length_a   1.000
_cell.length_b   1.000
_cell.length_c   1.000
_cell.angle_alpha   90.00
_cell.angle_beta   90.00
_cell.angle_gamma   90.00
#
_symmetry.space_group_name_H-M   'P 1'
#
loop_
_entity.id
_entity.type
_entity.pdbx_description
1 polymer ?
#
loop_
_entity_poly.entity_id
_entity_poly.type
_entity_poly.pdbx_seq_one_letter_code
_entity_poly.pdbx_strand_id
1 'polypeptide(L)'
;MTGHSYILYGPLANGATTLMFEGVPNYPNSSRFWDVCDKHNVSIFYTAPTALRALMREGEGPVKATSRKSLRLLGSVGEPINPEAWLWYYNVVGDGRCPIVDTWWQTETGGILITPLPGATDLKPGSATRPFFGIKPIIVDADGKVLDGATTGNLCLAESWPGQMRTVYGDHDRFFQTYFATFPGRYFTGDGCRRDEDGYYWITGRVDDVINVSGHRMGTAEVESALVAHSLSLIHISEPTRQPC
;
A
#
# COMPACT_ATOMS: atom_id res chain seq x y z
N MET A 1 -2.88 8.29 -10.26
CA MET A 1 -4.30 8.54 -9.90
C MET A 1 -4.52 8.96 -8.44
N THR A 2 -3.71 8.48 -7.49
CA THR A 2 -3.82 8.84 -6.06
C THR A 2 -3.94 10.35 -5.84
N GLY A 3 -3.06 11.15 -6.46
CA GLY A 3 -3.09 12.61 -6.33
C GLY A 3 -4.42 13.24 -6.75
N HIS A 4 -5.02 12.78 -7.83
CA HIS A 4 -6.30 13.30 -8.31
C HIS A 4 -7.46 12.89 -7.39
N SER A 5 -7.61 11.58 -7.13
CA SER A 5 -8.79 11.03 -6.46
C SER A 5 -8.76 11.23 -4.95
N TYR A 6 -7.64 10.89 -4.29
CA TYR A 6 -7.59 10.82 -2.83
C TYR A 6 -6.91 12.01 -2.15
N ILE A 7 -6.10 12.78 -2.90
CA ILE A 7 -5.44 13.96 -2.35
C ILE A 7 -6.19 15.24 -2.71
N LEU A 8 -6.76 15.32 -3.91
CA LEU A 8 -7.43 16.52 -4.38
C LEU A 8 -8.97 16.38 -4.40
N TYR A 9 -9.51 15.58 -5.32
CA TYR A 9 -10.96 15.56 -5.55
C TYR A 9 -11.76 14.95 -4.40
N GLY A 10 -11.29 13.84 -3.84
CA GLY A 10 -11.98 13.17 -2.74
C GLY A 10 -12.14 14.06 -1.50
N PRO A 11 -11.07 14.64 -0.95
CA PRO A 11 -11.17 15.57 0.16
C PRO A 11 -12.07 16.78 -0.14
N LEU A 12 -11.89 17.43 -1.29
CA LEU A 12 -12.66 18.62 -1.65
C LEU A 12 -14.14 18.31 -1.86
N ALA A 13 -14.47 17.18 -2.49
CA ALA A 13 -15.85 16.73 -2.67
C ALA A 13 -16.56 16.44 -1.34
N ASN A 14 -15.80 16.12 -0.30
CA ASN A 14 -16.32 15.91 1.06
C ASN A 14 -16.21 17.16 1.95
N GLY A 15 -15.92 18.33 1.39
CA GLY A 15 -15.79 19.58 2.14
C GLY A 15 -14.58 19.63 3.06
N ALA A 16 -13.61 18.73 2.86
CA ALA A 16 -12.38 18.71 3.63
C ALA A 16 -11.32 19.65 3.02
N THR A 17 -10.43 20.13 3.87
CA THR A 17 -9.24 20.88 3.42
C THR A 17 -8.16 19.89 3.02
N THR A 18 -7.57 20.08 1.83
CA THR A 18 -6.37 19.37 1.42
C THR A 18 -5.17 20.29 1.54
N LEU A 19 -4.08 19.78 2.11
CA LEU A 19 -2.82 20.52 2.21
C LEU A 19 -1.91 20.09 1.08
N MET A 20 -1.57 21.04 0.20
CA MET A 20 -0.62 20.84 -0.87
C MET A 20 0.80 21.14 -0.35
N PHE A 21 1.65 20.12 -0.42
CA PHE A 21 3.02 20.20 0.05
C PHE A 21 3.98 20.23 -1.14
N GLU A 22 4.85 21.22 -1.17
CA GLU A 22 5.94 21.34 -2.15
C GLU A 22 7.28 21.07 -1.47
N GLY A 23 8.08 20.18 -2.04
CA GLY A 23 9.40 19.84 -1.54
C GLY A 23 9.60 18.35 -1.29
N VAL A 24 10.75 18.01 -0.75
CA VAL A 24 11.13 16.63 -0.38
C VAL A 24 11.02 16.42 1.12
N PRO A 25 10.84 15.17 1.59
CA PRO A 25 10.54 14.89 2.99
C PRO A 25 11.66 15.25 3.98
N ASN A 26 12.89 15.31 3.51
CA ASN A 26 14.09 15.53 4.34
C ASN A 26 14.78 16.88 4.13
N TYR A 27 14.13 17.87 3.50
CA TYR A 27 14.66 19.23 3.35
C TYR A 27 13.76 20.27 4.02
N PRO A 28 14.29 21.20 4.81
CA PRO A 28 15.70 21.40 5.20
C PRO A 28 16.24 20.39 6.22
N ASN A 29 15.37 19.59 6.80
CA ASN A 29 15.71 18.52 7.75
C ASN A 29 14.66 17.41 7.72
N SER A 30 14.92 16.29 8.38
CA SER A 30 14.08 15.09 8.35
C SER A 30 12.82 15.20 9.23
N SER A 31 12.61 16.30 9.95
CA SER A 31 11.34 16.61 10.64
C SER A 31 10.31 17.30 9.73
N ARG A 32 10.66 17.61 8.50
CA ARG A 32 9.86 18.44 7.58
C ARG A 32 8.38 18.08 7.50
N PHE A 33 8.04 16.80 7.36
CA PHE A 33 6.64 16.37 7.30
C PHE A 33 5.91 16.60 8.63
N TRP A 34 6.59 16.35 9.72
CA TRP A 34 6.03 16.44 11.07
C TRP A 34 5.84 17.89 11.48
N ASP A 35 6.78 18.77 11.12
CA ASP A 35 6.66 20.22 11.30
C ASP A 35 5.47 20.79 10.52
N VAL A 36 5.24 20.32 9.30
CA VAL A 36 4.07 20.69 8.49
C VAL A 36 2.78 20.19 9.14
N CYS A 37 2.77 18.97 9.67
CA CYS A 37 1.62 18.43 10.39
C CYS A 37 1.25 19.29 11.61
N ASP A 38 2.23 19.67 12.42
CA ASP A 38 2.02 20.52 13.60
C ASP A 38 1.59 21.94 13.20
N LYS A 39 2.33 22.56 12.27
CA LYS A 39 2.06 23.93 11.81
C LYS A 39 0.64 24.13 11.28
N HIS A 40 0.12 23.14 10.55
CA HIS A 40 -1.15 23.24 9.87
C HIS A 40 -2.26 22.39 10.53
N ASN A 41 -1.98 21.80 11.69
CA ASN A 41 -2.94 20.94 12.41
C ASN A 41 -3.52 19.84 11.50
N VAL A 42 -2.64 19.16 10.77
CA VAL A 42 -3.03 18.07 9.85
C VAL A 42 -3.65 16.94 10.65
N SER A 43 -4.83 16.49 10.28
CA SER A 43 -5.57 15.43 10.96
C SER A 43 -5.39 14.05 10.33
N ILE A 44 -5.07 14.00 9.04
CA ILE A 44 -4.88 12.77 8.25
C ILE A 44 -3.58 12.90 7.47
N PHE A 45 -2.68 11.94 7.66
CA PHE A 45 -1.43 11.89 6.90
C PHE A 45 -1.42 10.63 6.02
N TYR A 46 -1.33 10.83 4.71
CA TYR A 46 -1.43 9.77 3.71
C TYR A 46 -0.21 9.77 2.80
N THR A 47 0.57 8.69 2.81
CA THR A 47 1.86 8.63 2.12
C THR A 47 2.18 7.21 1.61
N ALA A 48 3.31 7.07 0.93
CA ALA A 48 3.78 5.79 0.41
C ALA A 48 4.80 5.13 1.35
N PRO A 49 4.86 3.79 1.43
CA PRO A 49 5.85 3.04 2.19
C PRO A 49 7.30 3.41 1.87
N THR A 50 7.63 3.69 0.62
CA THR A 50 8.96 4.17 0.22
C THR A 50 9.36 5.45 0.95
N ALA A 51 8.45 6.41 1.09
CA ALA A 51 8.72 7.64 1.86
C ALA A 51 8.90 7.33 3.35
N LEU A 52 8.09 6.42 3.91
CA LEU A 52 8.23 5.99 5.30
C LEU A 52 9.59 5.33 5.56
N ARG A 53 10.00 4.40 4.69
CA ARG A 53 11.32 3.75 4.82
C ARG A 53 12.48 4.75 4.74
N ALA A 54 12.37 5.76 3.88
CA ALA A 54 13.37 6.83 3.82
C ALA A 54 13.45 7.61 5.14
N LEU A 55 12.31 7.92 5.76
CA LEU A 55 12.25 8.62 7.05
C LEU A 55 12.68 7.74 8.23
N MET A 56 12.40 6.44 8.20
CA MET A 56 12.87 5.49 9.21
C MET A 56 14.40 5.48 9.33
N ARG A 57 15.11 5.63 8.22
CA ARG A 57 16.60 5.69 8.21
C ARG A 57 17.16 6.88 8.96
N GLU A 58 16.41 7.96 9.04
CA GLU A 58 16.79 9.17 9.78
C GLU A 58 16.59 9.01 11.30
N GLY A 59 16.05 7.85 11.72
CA GLY A 59 15.77 7.54 13.11
C GLY A 59 14.49 8.20 13.64
N GLU A 60 14.22 7.97 14.91
CA GLU A 60 13.00 8.45 15.57
C GLU A 60 13.08 9.91 16.06
N GLY A 61 14.30 10.42 16.23
CA GLY A 61 14.54 11.77 16.76
C GLY A 61 13.77 12.88 16.05
N PRO A 62 13.85 12.98 14.70
CA PRO A 62 13.12 14.00 13.95
C PRO A 62 11.60 13.91 14.13
N VAL A 63 11.04 12.70 14.26
CA VAL A 63 9.62 12.49 14.51
C VAL A 63 9.25 12.94 15.92
N LYS A 64 10.00 12.46 16.92
CA LYS A 64 9.74 12.73 18.34
C LYS A 64 9.96 14.19 18.75
N ALA A 65 10.71 14.95 17.96
CA ALA A 65 10.90 16.40 18.16
C ALA A 65 9.63 17.23 17.90
N THR A 66 8.60 16.63 17.31
CA THR A 66 7.33 17.28 16.96
C THR A 66 6.17 16.69 17.75
N SER A 67 5.07 17.41 17.85
CA SER A 67 3.93 17.03 18.68
C SER A 67 3.00 16.03 17.98
N ARG A 68 2.69 16.28 16.71
CA ARG A 68 1.74 15.51 15.87
C ARG A 68 0.38 15.25 16.53
N LYS A 69 0.00 16.05 17.53
CA LYS A 69 -1.24 15.88 18.32
C LYS A 69 -2.50 15.95 17.49
N SER A 70 -2.45 16.71 16.39
CA SER A 70 -3.57 16.84 15.45
C SER A 70 -3.83 15.59 14.61
N LEU A 71 -2.80 14.75 14.40
CA LEU A 71 -2.96 13.50 13.66
C LEU A 71 -3.89 12.55 14.41
N ARG A 72 -4.88 12.06 13.70
CA ARG A 72 -5.87 11.06 14.17
C ARG A 72 -5.95 9.83 13.27
N LEU A 73 -5.38 9.89 12.07
CA LEU A 73 -5.39 8.80 11.09
C LEU A 73 -4.14 8.86 10.23
N LEU A 74 -3.57 7.70 9.98
CA LEU A 74 -2.45 7.50 9.07
C LEU A 74 -2.91 6.65 7.90
N GLY A 75 -2.39 6.92 6.71
CA GLY A 75 -2.72 6.14 5.53
C GLY A 75 -1.48 5.71 4.76
N SER A 76 -1.59 4.57 4.10
CA SER A 76 -0.54 4.00 3.25
C SER A 76 -1.09 3.64 1.87
N VAL A 77 -0.31 3.94 0.82
CA VAL A 77 -0.73 3.76 -0.57
C VAL A 77 0.45 3.56 -1.51
N GLY A 78 0.19 2.88 -2.63
CA GLY A 78 1.05 2.83 -3.80
C GLY A 78 1.91 1.59 -3.91
N GLU A 79 2.22 0.96 -2.80
CA GLU A 79 2.95 -0.32 -2.73
C GLU A 79 2.59 -1.05 -1.44
N PRO A 80 2.80 -2.37 -1.33
CA PRO A 80 2.64 -3.08 -0.07
C PRO A 80 3.55 -2.49 1.01
N ILE A 81 3.01 -2.30 2.21
CA ILE A 81 3.81 -1.89 3.38
C ILE A 81 4.26 -3.14 4.14
N ASN A 82 5.56 -3.26 4.40
CA ASN A 82 6.06 -4.36 5.21
C ASN A 82 5.69 -4.17 6.70
N PRO A 83 5.60 -5.25 7.49
CA PRO A 83 5.19 -5.17 8.89
C PRO A 83 6.07 -4.26 9.75
N GLU A 84 7.38 -4.18 9.47
CA GLU A 84 8.31 -3.33 10.21
C GLU A 84 8.03 -1.84 9.99
N ALA A 85 7.91 -1.42 8.74
CA ALA A 85 7.55 -0.04 8.41
C ALA A 85 6.16 0.31 8.94
N TRP A 86 5.22 -0.64 8.89
CA TRP A 86 3.89 -0.48 9.46
C TRP A 86 3.94 -0.25 10.97
N LEU A 87 4.70 -1.06 11.71
CA LEU A 87 4.87 -0.94 13.16
C LEU A 87 5.57 0.36 13.53
N TRP A 88 6.60 0.77 12.80
CA TRP A 88 7.25 2.06 13.00
C TRP A 88 6.28 3.22 12.76
N TYR A 89 5.51 3.15 11.69
CA TYR A 89 4.51 4.16 11.34
C TYR A 89 3.44 4.28 12.45
N TYR A 90 2.96 3.14 12.95
CA TYR A 90 1.98 3.10 14.03
C TYR A 90 2.54 3.63 15.34
N ASN A 91 3.69 3.08 15.80
CA ASN A 91 4.24 3.37 17.12
C ASN A 91 4.94 4.73 17.18
N VAL A 92 5.73 5.08 16.17
CA VAL A 92 6.59 6.28 16.20
C VAL A 92 5.84 7.50 15.65
N VAL A 93 5.25 7.40 14.47
CA VAL A 93 4.54 8.52 13.86
C VAL A 93 3.18 8.73 14.51
N GLY A 94 2.45 7.65 14.70
CA GLY A 94 1.10 7.63 15.25
C GLY A 94 1.02 7.64 16.78
N ASP A 95 2.14 7.53 17.50
CA ASP A 95 2.20 7.37 18.96
C ASP A 95 1.31 6.23 19.48
N GLY A 96 1.15 5.14 18.73
CA GLY A 96 0.28 4.02 19.05
C GLY A 96 -1.22 4.34 19.13
N ARG A 97 -1.64 5.55 18.75
CA ARG A 97 -3.03 6.03 18.85
C ARG A 97 -3.74 6.24 17.52
N CYS A 98 -2.97 6.46 16.44
CA CYS A 98 -3.54 6.70 15.12
C CYS A 98 -3.68 5.39 14.37
N PRO A 99 -4.89 4.94 14.00
CA PRO A 99 -5.03 3.76 13.16
C PRO A 99 -4.39 3.99 11.79
N ILE A 100 -3.82 2.91 11.23
CA ILE A 100 -3.29 2.92 9.87
C ILE A 100 -4.35 2.37 8.92
N VAL A 101 -4.69 3.15 7.91
CA VAL A 101 -5.53 2.75 6.78
C VAL A 101 -4.60 2.42 5.62
N ASP A 102 -4.24 1.15 5.51
CA ASP A 102 -3.55 0.64 4.34
C ASP A 102 -4.57 0.43 3.22
N THR A 103 -4.24 0.91 2.01
CA THR A 103 -5.21 0.98 0.92
C THR A 103 -4.69 0.25 -0.29
N TRP A 104 -5.31 -0.88 -0.63
CA TRP A 104 -5.02 -1.54 -1.88
C TRP A 104 -6.03 -1.17 -2.96
N TRP A 105 -5.50 -0.72 -4.08
CA TRP A 105 -6.22 -0.38 -5.29
C TRP A 105 -5.26 -0.20 -6.47
N GLN A 106 -5.81 -0.09 -7.66
CA GLN A 106 -5.06 0.18 -8.89
C GLN A 106 -5.67 1.40 -9.58
N THR A 107 -4.93 2.02 -10.51
CA THR A 107 -5.49 3.09 -11.36
C THR A 107 -6.75 2.63 -12.06
N GLU A 108 -6.76 1.40 -12.50
CA GLU A 108 -7.82 0.72 -13.25
C GLU A 108 -9.05 0.40 -12.41
N THR A 109 -8.90 0.34 -11.09
CA THR A 109 -10.02 0.03 -10.21
C THR A 109 -10.89 1.24 -9.86
N GLY A 110 -10.41 2.44 -10.17
CA GLY A 110 -11.12 3.70 -9.95
C GLY A 110 -11.21 4.15 -8.50
N GLY A 111 -10.89 3.27 -7.55
CA GLY A 111 -10.92 3.51 -6.13
C GLY A 111 -10.40 2.34 -5.32
N ILE A 112 -10.37 2.51 -4.00
CA ILE A 112 -9.87 1.54 -3.03
C ILE A 112 -10.80 0.32 -2.99
N LEU A 113 -10.23 -0.88 -3.03
CA LEU A 113 -10.96 -2.15 -3.05
C LEU A 113 -10.76 -2.98 -1.78
N ILE A 114 -9.57 -2.93 -1.17
CA ILE A 114 -9.27 -3.63 0.09
C ILE A 114 -8.63 -2.63 1.04
N THR A 115 -9.22 -2.47 2.23
CA THR A 115 -8.78 -1.45 3.21
C THR A 115 -9.49 -1.63 4.54
N PRO A 116 -8.87 -1.31 5.68
CA PRO A 116 -9.56 -1.27 6.95
C PRO A 116 -10.52 -0.08 7.04
N LEU A 117 -11.58 -0.26 7.82
CA LEU A 117 -12.46 0.83 8.25
C LEU A 117 -12.02 1.29 9.66
N PRO A 118 -11.56 2.54 9.82
CA PRO A 118 -11.10 3.04 11.11
C PRO A 118 -12.14 2.86 12.20
N GLY A 119 -11.74 2.25 13.32
CA GLY A 119 -12.63 1.99 14.47
C GLY A 119 -13.58 0.79 14.31
N ALA A 120 -13.61 0.14 13.14
CA ALA A 120 -14.48 -1.01 12.87
C ALA A 120 -13.72 -2.28 12.44
N THR A 121 -12.48 -2.13 11.96
CA THR A 121 -11.64 -3.25 11.54
C THR A 121 -10.42 -3.34 12.44
N ASP A 122 -10.18 -4.50 13.04
CA ASP A 122 -8.92 -4.78 13.73
C ASP A 122 -7.77 -4.76 12.74
N LEU A 123 -6.66 -4.15 13.14
CA LEU A 123 -5.52 -3.97 12.25
C LEU A 123 -4.50 -5.08 12.43
N LYS A 124 -3.94 -5.56 11.31
CA LYS A 124 -2.80 -6.49 11.28
C LYS A 124 -1.66 -5.85 10.51
N PRO A 125 -0.44 -5.82 11.05
CA PRO A 125 0.71 -5.19 10.37
C PRO A 125 0.92 -5.72 8.95
N GLY A 126 1.03 -4.80 8.00
CA GLY A 126 1.25 -5.10 6.58
C GLY A 126 0.03 -5.63 5.82
N SER A 127 -1.12 -5.78 6.47
CA SER A 127 -2.35 -6.22 5.82
C SER A 127 -3.18 -5.05 5.28
N ALA A 128 -3.63 -5.17 4.04
CA ALA A 128 -4.69 -4.30 3.49
C ALA A 128 -6.06 -4.60 4.11
N THR A 129 -6.15 -5.63 4.94
CA THR A 129 -7.27 -6.10 5.75
C THR A 129 -8.40 -6.73 4.93
N ARG A 130 -9.56 -6.11 4.84
CA ARG A 130 -10.78 -6.73 4.30
C ARG A 130 -11.29 -6.00 3.06
N PRO A 131 -12.07 -6.70 2.20
CA PRO A 131 -12.70 -6.07 1.05
C PRO A 131 -13.60 -4.90 1.47
N PHE A 132 -13.55 -3.82 0.69
CA PHE A 132 -14.49 -2.72 0.80
C PHE A 132 -15.89 -3.15 0.33
N PHE A 133 -16.91 -2.39 0.68
CA PHE A 133 -18.30 -2.71 0.38
C PHE A 133 -18.55 -2.99 -1.10
N GLY A 134 -19.19 -4.12 -1.40
CA GLY A 134 -19.53 -4.54 -2.74
C GLY A 134 -18.37 -5.15 -3.55
N ILE A 135 -17.17 -5.22 -2.99
CA ILE A 135 -16.01 -5.81 -3.65
C ILE A 135 -15.91 -7.30 -3.29
N LYS A 136 -15.70 -8.14 -4.31
CA LYS A 136 -15.61 -9.60 -4.18
C LYS A 136 -14.27 -10.13 -4.67
N PRO A 137 -13.19 -9.99 -3.88
CA PRO A 137 -11.90 -10.55 -4.22
C PRO A 137 -11.94 -12.06 -4.03
N ILE A 138 -11.29 -12.75 -4.95
CA ILE A 138 -11.02 -14.18 -4.89
C ILE A 138 -9.54 -14.41 -5.14
N ILE A 139 -9.01 -15.49 -4.56
CA ILE A 139 -7.66 -15.93 -4.83
C ILE A 139 -7.76 -17.19 -5.69
N VAL A 140 -6.99 -17.25 -6.76
CA VAL A 140 -6.97 -18.37 -7.70
C VAL A 140 -5.56 -18.93 -7.86
N ASP A 141 -5.47 -20.23 -8.18
CA ASP A 141 -4.21 -20.85 -8.60
C ASP A 141 -3.82 -20.48 -10.04
N ALA A 142 -2.75 -21.09 -10.55
CA ALA A 142 -2.29 -20.84 -11.92
C ALA A 142 -3.29 -21.27 -13.02
N ASP A 143 -4.15 -22.22 -12.71
CA ASP A 143 -5.16 -22.76 -13.63
C ASP A 143 -6.51 -22.00 -13.51
N GLY A 144 -6.58 -21.01 -12.61
CA GLY A 144 -7.78 -20.21 -12.38
C GLY A 144 -8.81 -20.88 -11.45
N LYS A 145 -8.45 -21.95 -10.75
CA LYS A 145 -9.30 -22.56 -9.74
C LYS A 145 -9.32 -21.69 -8.49
N VAL A 146 -10.52 -21.40 -7.97
CA VAL A 146 -10.68 -20.63 -6.72
C VAL A 146 -10.15 -21.43 -5.54
N LEU A 147 -9.37 -20.75 -4.71
CA LEU A 147 -8.80 -21.28 -3.48
C LEU A 147 -9.57 -20.72 -2.28
N ASP A 148 -10.07 -21.61 -1.44
CA ASP A 148 -10.84 -21.28 -0.24
C ASP A 148 -9.96 -21.21 1.01
N GLY A 149 -10.47 -20.54 2.07
CA GLY A 149 -9.80 -20.45 3.37
C GLY A 149 -8.51 -19.65 3.34
N ALA A 150 -7.60 -19.97 4.26
CA ALA A 150 -6.24 -19.41 4.30
C ALA A 150 -5.44 -19.94 3.10
N THR A 151 -4.94 -19.04 2.27
CA THR A 151 -4.29 -19.43 1.01
C THR A 151 -3.44 -18.30 0.42
N THR A 152 -2.61 -18.68 -0.57
CA THR A 152 -1.82 -17.73 -1.36
C THR A 152 -2.00 -18.06 -2.85
N GLY A 153 -2.14 -17.02 -3.68
CA GLY A 153 -2.30 -17.18 -5.12
C GLY A 153 -2.48 -15.86 -5.85
N ASN A 154 -3.07 -15.91 -7.03
CA ASN A 154 -3.35 -14.74 -7.84
C ASN A 154 -4.63 -14.04 -7.37
N LEU A 155 -4.57 -12.73 -7.19
CA LEU A 155 -5.75 -11.94 -6.82
C LEU A 155 -6.59 -11.62 -8.04
N CYS A 156 -7.86 -11.99 -7.98
CA CYS A 156 -8.87 -11.64 -8.97
C CYS A 156 -10.09 -11.02 -8.29
N LEU A 157 -10.88 -10.28 -9.04
CA LEU A 157 -12.20 -9.82 -8.62
C LEU A 157 -13.27 -10.60 -9.38
N ALA A 158 -14.20 -11.22 -8.64
CA ALA A 158 -15.21 -12.12 -9.20
C ALA A 158 -16.34 -11.37 -9.93
N GLU A 159 -16.60 -10.13 -9.55
CA GLU A 159 -17.67 -9.29 -10.09
C GLU A 159 -17.15 -7.90 -10.39
N SER A 160 -17.80 -7.21 -11.33
CA SER A 160 -17.50 -5.81 -11.61
C SER A 160 -18.07 -4.89 -10.50
N TRP A 161 -17.52 -3.69 -10.42
CA TRP A 161 -17.90 -2.66 -9.44
C TRP A 161 -18.02 -1.30 -10.15
N PRO A 162 -18.68 -0.30 -9.56
CA PRO A 162 -18.95 0.98 -10.23
C PRO A 162 -17.72 1.74 -10.71
N GLY A 163 -16.59 1.63 -9.97
CA GLY A 163 -15.33 2.32 -10.28
C GLY A 163 -14.45 1.61 -11.30
N GLN A 164 -14.80 0.40 -11.73
CA GLN A 164 -13.99 -0.38 -12.66
C GLN A 164 -13.76 0.36 -13.99
N MET A 165 -12.51 0.36 -14.45
CA MET A 165 -12.14 0.83 -15.79
C MET A 165 -12.95 0.07 -16.85
N ARG A 166 -13.44 0.78 -17.86
CA ARG A 166 -14.29 0.20 -18.91
C ARG A 166 -13.55 -0.11 -20.21
N THR A 167 -12.44 0.56 -20.42
CA THR A 167 -11.60 0.38 -21.62
C THR A 167 -10.28 1.15 -21.46
N VAL A 168 -9.34 0.88 -22.37
CA VAL A 168 -8.19 1.74 -22.66
C VAL A 168 -8.56 2.60 -23.86
N TYR A 169 -8.31 3.90 -23.79
CA TYR A 169 -8.64 4.83 -24.86
C TYR A 169 -7.98 4.41 -26.18
N GLY A 170 -8.78 4.20 -27.20
CA GLY A 170 -8.32 3.79 -28.53
C GLY A 170 -7.84 2.34 -28.65
N ASP A 171 -7.87 1.54 -27.57
CA ASP A 171 -7.32 0.17 -27.56
C ASP A 171 -8.11 -0.75 -26.61
N HIS A 172 -9.32 -1.09 -27.00
CA HIS A 172 -10.18 -1.98 -26.19
C HIS A 172 -9.62 -3.40 -26.09
N ASP A 173 -8.97 -3.88 -27.14
CA ASP A 173 -8.38 -5.23 -27.15
C ASP A 173 -7.30 -5.37 -26.09
N ARG A 174 -6.46 -4.36 -25.91
CA ARG A 174 -5.47 -4.31 -24.84
C ARG A 174 -6.12 -4.39 -23.45
N PHE A 175 -7.21 -3.68 -23.23
CA PHE A 175 -7.97 -3.77 -21.98
C PHE A 175 -8.42 -5.21 -21.70
N PHE A 176 -9.02 -5.86 -22.69
CA PHE A 176 -9.48 -7.24 -22.53
C PHE A 176 -8.32 -8.21 -22.31
N GLN A 177 -7.26 -8.14 -23.12
CA GLN A 177 -6.10 -9.00 -23.03
C GLN A 177 -5.38 -8.89 -21.70
N THR A 178 -5.26 -7.69 -21.17
CA THR A 178 -4.54 -7.44 -19.90
C THR A 178 -5.28 -7.96 -18.67
N TYR A 179 -6.61 -7.73 -18.61
CA TYR A 179 -7.35 -7.92 -17.36
C TYR A 179 -8.33 -9.10 -17.38
N PHE A 180 -8.68 -9.65 -18.54
CA PHE A 180 -9.71 -10.69 -18.63
C PHE A 180 -9.31 -11.94 -19.43
N ALA A 181 -8.22 -11.90 -20.18
CA ALA A 181 -7.82 -13.05 -21.00
C ALA A 181 -7.20 -14.19 -20.15
N THR A 182 -6.43 -13.85 -19.11
CA THR A 182 -5.75 -14.85 -18.27
C THR A 182 -6.74 -15.69 -17.47
N PHE A 183 -7.76 -15.07 -16.87
CA PHE A 183 -8.80 -15.75 -16.10
C PHE A 183 -10.18 -15.31 -16.61
N PRO A 184 -10.76 -16.00 -17.60
CA PRO A 184 -12.01 -15.60 -18.23
C PRO A 184 -13.16 -15.38 -17.23
N GLY A 185 -13.90 -14.28 -17.41
CA GLY A 185 -15.01 -13.89 -16.54
C GLY A 185 -14.64 -13.24 -15.22
N ARG A 186 -13.35 -12.94 -14.99
CA ARG A 186 -12.83 -12.32 -13.77
C ARG A 186 -11.87 -11.20 -14.12
N TYR A 187 -11.87 -10.15 -13.33
CA TYR A 187 -10.83 -9.13 -13.45
C TYR A 187 -9.55 -9.65 -12.77
N PHE A 188 -8.51 -9.84 -13.53
CA PHE A 188 -7.19 -10.22 -13.02
C PHE A 188 -6.39 -8.96 -12.66
N THR A 189 -5.98 -8.86 -11.40
CA THR A 189 -5.28 -7.66 -10.91
C THR A 189 -3.80 -7.62 -11.31
N GLY A 190 -3.21 -8.78 -11.64
CA GLY A 190 -1.78 -8.92 -11.81
C GLY A 190 -1.00 -8.89 -10.49
N ASP A 191 -1.69 -8.93 -9.36
CA ASP A 191 -1.07 -8.98 -8.03
C ASP A 191 -1.20 -10.37 -7.42
N GLY A 192 -0.14 -10.80 -6.71
CA GLY A 192 -0.18 -11.92 -5.80
C GLY A 192 -0.81 -11.50 -4.47
N CYS A 193 -1.45 -12.44 -3.81
CA CYS A 193 -2.15 -12.18 -2.56
C CYS A 193 -2.14 -13.39 -1.65
N ARG A 194 -2.00 -13.14 -0.35
CA ARG A 194 -2.23 -14.11 0.72
C ARG A 194 -3.46 -13.71 1.52
N ARG A 195 -4.30 -14.68 1.85
CA ARG A 195 -5.42 -14.52 2.78
C ARG A 195 -5.20 -15.43 3.99
N ASP A 196 -5.41 -14.91 5.20
CA ASP A 196 -5.33 -15.71 6.42
C ASP A 196 -6.68 -16.35 6.81
N GLU A 197 -6.69 -17.07 7.95
CA GLU A 197 -7.86 -17.76 8.49
C GLU A 197 -8.98 -16.80 8.91
N ASP A 198 -8.63 -15.56 9.28
CA ASP A 198 -9.59 -14.51 9.65
C ASP A 198 -10.14 -13.75 8.42
N GLY A 199 -9.70 -14.11 7.21
CA GLY A 199 -10.13 -13.47 5.96
C GLY A 199 -9.46 -12.12 5.69
N TYR A 200 -8.28 -11.89 6.24
CA TYR A 200 -7.46 -10.71 5.97
C TYR A 200 -6.56 -10.93 4.77
N TYR A 201 -6.34 -9.88 3.99
CA TYR A 201 -5.59 -9.91 2.74
C TYR A 201 -4.25 -9.19 2.87
N TRP A 202 -3.17 -9.84 2.42
CA TRP A 202 -1.85 -9.26 2.21
C TRP A 202 -1.52 -9.30 0.73
N ILE A 203 -1.20 -8.15 0.16
CA ILE A 203 -0.71 -8.08 -1.22
C ILE A 203 0.77 -8.41 -1.19
N THR A 204 1.17 -9.42 -1.97
CA THR A 204 2.55 -9.95 -1.97
C THR A 204 3.43 -9.36 -3.08
N GLY A 205 2.85 -8.50 -3.91
CA GLY A 205 3.51 -7.84 -5.03
C GLY A 205 2.94 -8.25 -6.38
N ARG A 206 3.56 -7.75 -7.44
CA ARG A 206 3.17 -8.09 -8.82
C ARG A 206 3.56 -9.51 -9.17
N VAL A 207 2.70 -10.24 -9.90
CA VAL A 207 3.00 -11.62 -10.34
C VAL A 207 4.02 -11.67 -11.49
N ASP A 208 4.25 -10.55 -12.16
CA ASP A 208 5.26 -10.36 -13.20
C ASP A 208 6.64 -9.96 -12.60
N ASP A 209 6.70 -9.45 -11.37
CA ASP A 209 7.92 -9.06 -10.64
C ASP A 209 8.46 -10.18 -9.74
N VAL A 210 8.32 -11.43 -10.14
CA VAL A 210 8.73 -12.59 -9.32
C VAL A 210 10.17 -12.99 -9.62
N ILE A 211 10.95 -13.17 -8.58
CA ILE A 211 12.28 -13.76 -8.66
C ILE A 211 12.16 -15.29 -8.65
N ASN A 212 12.64 -15.95 -9.70
CA ASN A 212 12.68 -17.41 -9.75
C ASN A 212 14.03 -17.90 -9.20
N VAL A 213 14.01 -18.55 -8.05
CA VAL A 213 15.21 -19.18 -7.46
C VAL A 213 14.98 -20.69 -7.38
N SER A 214 15.72 -21.45 -8.16
CA SER A 214 15.68 -22.94 -8.14
C SER A 214 14.25 -23.52 -8.23
N GLY A 215 13.38 -22.91 -9.04
CA GLY A 215 11.99 -23.35 -9.22
C GLY A 215 10.98 -22.81 -8.20
N HIS A 216 11.43 -22.05 -7.22
CA HIS A 216 10.57 -21.34 -6.29
C HIS A 216 10.35 -19.90 -6.78
N ARG A 217 9.08 -19.51 -6.86
CA ARG A 217 8.68 -18.12 -7.17
C ARG A 217 8.58 -17.36 -5.86
N MET A 218 9.42 -16.35 -5.70
CA MET A 218 9.40 -15.46 -4.54
C MET A 218 9.05 -14.04 -5.00
N GLY A 219 8.10 -13.41 -4.34
CA GLY A 219 7.78 -12.01 -4.57
C GLY A 219 8.93 -11.10 -4.10
N THR A 220 9.22 -10.04 -4.83
CA THR A 220 10.24 -9.06 -4.44
C THR A 220 9.96 -8.49 -3.04
N ALA A 221 8.69 -8.25 -2.70
CA ALA A 221 8.28 -7.78 -1.37
C ALA A 221 8.59 -8.78 -0.23
N GLU A 222 8.54 -10.09 -0.49
CA GLU A 222 8.92 -11.12 0.49
C GLU A 222 10.42 -11.12 0.76
N VAL A 223 11.21 -10.99 -0.31
CA VAL A 223 12.68 -10.89 -0.21
C VAL A 223 13.08 -9.61 0.52
N GLU A 224 12.48 -8.47 0.17
CA GLU A 224 12.70 -7.20 0.86
C GLU A 224 12.36 -7.28 2.34
N SER A 225 11.22 -7.88 2.69
CA SER A 225 10.79 -8.04 4.08
C SER A 225 11.77 -8.93 4.87
N ALA A 226 12.25 -10.02 4.27
CA ALA A 226 13.24 -10.90 4.90
C ALA A 226 14.59 -10.20 5.09
N LEU A 227 15.02 -9.39 4.12
CA LEU A 227 16.23 -8.59 4.21
C LEU A 227 16.11 -7.51 5.30
N VAL A 228 15.00 -6.82 5.38
CA VAL A 228 14.75 -5.76 6.37
C VAL A 228 14.65 -6.33 7.79
N ALA A 229 14.11 -7.53 7.95
CA ALA A 229 14.04 -8.21 9.25
C ALA A 229 15.42 -8.64 9.80
N HIS A 230 16.45 -8.68 8.98
CA HIS A 230 17.80 -9.05 9.42
C HIS A 230 18.50 -7.86 10.07
N SER A 231 19.07 -8.05 11.27
CA SER A 231 19.70 -6.99 12.06
C SER A 231 20.83 -6.22 11.37
N LEU A 232 21.46 -6.80 10.36
CA LEU A 232 22.50 -6.16 9.54
C LEU A 232 21.96 -5.47 8.29
N SER A 233 20.72 -5.69 7.94
CA SER A 233 20.12 -5.21 6.69
C SER A 233 19.89 -3.70 6.64
N LEU A 234 19.64 -3.07 7.78
CA LEU A 234 19.52 -1.60 7.87
C LEU A 234 20.79 -0.88 7.42
N ILE A 235 21.94 -1.54 7.49
CA ILE A 235 23.23 -0.99 7.05
C ILE A 235 23.40 -1.12 5.53
N HIS A 236 22.88 -2.18 4.91
CA HIS A 236 23.04 -2.43 3.47
C HIS A 236 22.03 -1.68 2.59
N ILE A 237 20.90 -1.28 3.11
CA ILE A 237 19.91 -0.47 2.38
C ILE A 237 20.31 1.01 2.31
N SER A 238 21.29 1.46 3.08
CA SER A 238 21.69 2.86 3.20
C SER A 238 22.78 3.33 2.23
N GLU A 239 23.43 2.43 1.50
CA GLU A 239 24.43 2.83 0.50
C GLU A 239 24.01 2.40 -0.91
N PRO A 240 23.55 3.32 -1.78
CA PRO A 240 23.66 3.07 -3.20
C PRO A 240 25.15 2.98 -3.52
N THR A 241 25.60 1.83 -3.99
CA THR A 241 26.93 1.66 -4.57
C THR A 241 27.16 2.78 -5.58
N ARG A 242 27.92 3.80 -5.18
CA ARG A 242 28.55 4.70 -6.12
C ARG A 242 29.55 3.84 -6.89
N GLN A 243 29.19 3.42 -8.09
CA GLN A 243 30.21 3.02 -9.05
C GLN A 243 31.07 4.26 -9.30
N PRO A 244 32.37 4.20 -9.10
CA PRO A 244 33.26 5.27 -9.55
C PRO A 244 33.19 5.35 -11.07
N CYS A 245 32.96 6.54 -11.58
CA CYS A 245 33.15 6.88 -12.99
C CYS A 245 34.61 6.80 -13.37
#